data_fe429deebcf95ac84cebb7e6066a2e6f
#
_entry.id   fe429deebcf95ac84cebb7e6066a2e6f
#
_cell.length_a   1.000
_cell.length_b   1.000
_cell.length_c   1.000
_cell.angle_alpha   90.00
_cell.angle_beta   90.00
_cell.angle_gamma   90.00
#
_symmetry.space_group_name_H-M   'P 1'
#
loop_
_entity.id
_entity.type
_entity.pdbx_description
1 polymer ?
#
loop_
_entity_poly.entity_id
_entity_poly.type
_entity_poly.pdbx_seq_one_letter_code
_entity_poly.pdbx_strand_id
1 'polypeptide(L)'
;MKKIFITAIILTLGIFKTSVSKELIDLKFIEMEVLRNGDVIGFSNYKFSKENNFLKVENETKFKVDVLGVNLFKIDSFGIEFYENNKLVSFESETFQNKKVKYVNLKLSEDKTQYLINGSSYKGSAALNNVIGNWWNYQILQTDTQISPLSGSVKKQEVKYIGDELIKIFDRKIEAKKFSLKSKNQNLPKDKKLDFIIWIDPGTNIILKVAYERMGRWEYKLKKYN
;
A
#
# COMPACT_ATOMS: atom_id res chain seq x y z
N MET A 1 39.42 -53.35 -19.53
CA MET A 1 39.30 -51.95 -19.91
C MET A 1 38.00 -51.39 -19.29
N LYS A 2 38.11 -50.63 -18.18
CA LYS A 2 36.95 -50.00 -17.51
C LYS A 2 36.77 -48.60 -18.09
N LYS A 3 35.61 -48.34 -18.71
CA LYS A 3 35.24 -47.01 -19.18
C LYS A 3 34.63 -46.21 -18.01
N ILE A 4 35.31 -45.11 -17.66
CA ILE A 4 34.84 -44.13 -16.67
C ILE A 4 33.95 -43.13 -17.41
N PHE A 5 32.66 -43.09 -17.05
CA PHE A 5 31.73 -42.04 -17.48
C PHE A 5 31.84 -40.86 -16.50
N ILE A 6 32.36 -39.72 -16.97
CA ILE A 6 32.35 -38.48 -16.22
C ILE A 6 31.06 -37.75 -16.58
N THR A 7 30.13 -37.72 -15.63
CA THR A 7 28.88 -36.93 -15.76
C THR A 7 29.17 -35.50 -15.30
N ALA A 8 29.26 -34.59 -16.24
CA ALA A 8 29.38 -33.17 -15.94
C ALA A 8 28.03 -32.62 -15.47
N ILE A 9 27.90 -32.25 -14.19
CA ILE A 9 26.76 -31.53 -13.62
C ILE A 9 26.97 -30.05 -13.96
N ILE A 10 26.19 -29.54 -14.91
CA ILE A 10 26.12 -28.11 -15.20
C ILE A 10 25.21 -27.49 -14.16
N LEU A 11 25.81 -26.79 -13.20
CA LEU A 11 25.11 -26.00 -12.20
C LEU A 11 24.71 -24.66 -12.86
N THR A 12 23.49 -24.57 -13.36
CA THR A 12 22.91 -23.30 -13.84
C THR A 12 22.58 -22.43 -12.63
N LEU A 13 23.52 -21.55 -12.27
CA LEU A 13 23.23 -20.43 -11.37
C LEU A 13 22.24 -19.49 -12.06
N GLY A 14 20.97 -19.60 -11.66
CA GLY A 14 19.95 -18.64 -12.02
C GLY A 14 20.29 -17.27 -11.43
N ILE A 15 20.75 -16.35 -12.27
CA ILE A 15 20.94 -14.95 -11.88
C ILE A 15 19.53 -14.35 -11.74
N PHE A 16 19.00 -14.33 -10.53
CA PHE A 16 17.83 -13.51 -10.20
C PHE A 16 18.26 -12.05 -10.32
N LYS A 17 17.97 -11.44 -11.47
CA LYS A 17 18.06 -9.99 -11.61
C LYS A 17 17.00 -9.35 -10.70
N THR A 18 17.44 -8.80 -9.59
CA THR A 18 16.64 -7.88 -8.77
C THR A 18 16.46 -6.56 -9.53
N SER A 19 15.47 -6.52 -10.39
CA SER A 19 15.06 -5.31 -11.12
C SER A 19 13.91 -4.63 -10.39
N VAL A 20 14.13 -4.11 -9.20
CA VAL A 20 13.04 -3.58 -8.36
C VAL A 20 13.12 -2.07 -8.11
N SER A 21 14.21 -1.36 -8.47
CA SER A 21 14.40 -0.03 -7.90
C SER A 21 14.34 1.15 -8.88
N LYS A 22 14.18 0.95 -10.18
CA LYS A 22 14.36 2.07 -11.12
C LYS A 22 13.08 2.87 -11.43
N GLU A 23 11.89 2.26 -11.34
CA GLU A 23 10.66 2.89 -11.84
C GLU A 23 9.92 3.78 -10.83
N LEU A 24 9.99 3.52 -9.53
CA LEU A 24 9.37 4.38 -8.51
C LEU A 24 10.03 5.76 -8.38
N ILE A 25 11.27 5.90 -8.86
CA ILE A 25 12.07 7.12 -8.72
C ILE A 25 11.61 8.23 -9.70
N ASP A 26 10.91 7.88 -10.77
CA ASP A 26 10.48 8.82 -11.82
C ASP A 26 8.99 9.20 -11.74
N LEU A 27 8.23 8.59 -10.83
CA LEU A 27 6.84 8.97 -10.58
C LEU A 27 6.77 10.39 -10.00
N LYS A 28 5.87 11.20 -10.54
CA LYS A 28 5.55 12.54 -10.01
C LYS A 28 4.25 12.54 -9.24
N PHE A 29 3.29 11.73 -9.67
CA PHE A 29 2.01 11.61 -8.98
C PHE A 29 1.29 10.30 -9.33
N ILE A 30 0.40 9.87 -8.42
CA ILE A 30 -0.64 8.86 -8.62
C ILE A 30 -1.95 9.46 -8.15
N GLU A 31 -2.97 9.45 -8.99
CA GLU A 31 -4.34 9.88 -8.65
C GLU A 31 -5.26 8.67 -8.69
N MET A 32 -6.03 8.47 -7.61
CA MET A 32 -7.03 7.40 -7.51
C MET A 32 -8.41 7.99 -7.21
N GLU A 33 -9.42 7.49 -7.88
CA GLU A 33 -10.81 7.71 -7.50
C GLU A 33 -11.19 6.77 -6.36
N VAL A 34 -11.94 7.28 -5.39
CA VAL A 34 -12.60 6.47 -4.36
C VAL A 34 -14.05 6.29 -4.76
N LEU A 35 -14.47 5.04 -4.93
CA LEU A 35 -15.83 4.71 -5.32
C LEU A 35 -16.53 3.92 -4.21
N ARG A 36 -17.85 4.11 -4.11
CA ARG A 36 -18.73 3.29 -3.29
C ARG A 36 -19.95 2.86 -4.10
N ASN A 37 -20.18 1.56 -4.21
CA ASN A 37 -21.23 0.95 -5.04
C ASN A 37 -21.21 1.40 -6.51
N GLY A 38 -20.03 1.77 -7.03
CA GLY A 38 -19.85 2.27 -8.39
C GLY A 38 -19.84 3.79 -8.54
N ASP A 39 -20.33 4.55 -7.55
CA ASP A 39 -20.34 6.00 -7.57
C ASP A 39 -19.03 6.59 -7.04
N VAL A 40 -18.46 7.57 -7.73
CA VAL A 40 -17.27 8.30 -7.27
C VAL A 40 -17.68 9.21 -6.11
N ILE A 41 -17.06 8.98 -4.94
CA ILE A 41 -17.35 9.73 -3.71
C ILE A 41 -16.15 10.54 -3.21
N GLY A 42 -15.02 10.49 -3.90
CA GLY A 42 -13.82 11.23 -3.54
C GLY A 42 -12.58 10.71 -4.26
N PHE A 43 -11.43 10.99 -3.65
CA PHE A 43 -10.12 10.67 -4.23
C PHE A 43 -9.09 10.28 -3.16
N SER A 44 -8.00 9.66 -3.62
CA SER A 44 -6.76 9.44 -2.87
C SER A 44 -5.58 9.68 -3.79
N ASN A 45 -4.85 10.76 -3.56
CA ASN A 45 -3.79 11.22 -4.45
C ASN A 45 -2.44 11.15 -3.74
N TYR A 46 -1.40 10.85 -4.50
CA TYR A 46 -0.02 10.78 -4.05
C TYR A 46 0.84 11.67 -4.94
N LYS A 47 1.68 12.50 -4.33
CA LYS A 47 2.65 13.36 -5.02
C LYS A 47 4.05 12.97 -4.58
N PHE A 48 4.94 12.78 -5.55
CA PHE A 48 6.32 12.38 -5.33
C PHE A 48 7.24 13.54 -5.64
N SER A 49 8.18 13.82 -4.75
CA SER A 49 9.24 14.81 -4.96
C SER A 49 10.56 14.33 -4.36
N LYS A 50 11.66 14.79 -4.97
CA LYS A 50 12.99 14.56 -4.41
C LYS A 50 13.41 15.81 -3.66
N GLU A 51 13.75 15.65 -2.39
CA GLU A 51 14.30 16.70 -1.54
C GLU A 51 15.67 16.22 -1.03
N ASN A 52 16.75 16.74 -1.61
CA ASN A 52 18.11 16.26 -1.36
C ASN A 52 18.25 14.75 -1.68
N ASN A 53 18.57 13.93 -0.67
CA ASN A 53 18.71 12.48 -0.78
C ASN A 53 17.40 11.72 -0.43
N PHE A 54 16.30 12.45 -0.17
CA PHE A 54 15.05 11.85 0.23
C PHE A 54 14.06 11.83 -0.92
N LEU A 55 13.32 10.74 -1.01
CA LEU A 55 12.03 10.70 -1.70
C LEU A 55 10.96 11.10 -0.70
N LYS A 56 10.25 12.18 -0.97
CA LYS A 56 9.08 12.64 -0.23
C LYS A 56 7.83 12.19 -0.96
N VAL A 57 6.89 11.58 -0.24
CA VAL A 57 5.59 11.19 -0.76
C VAL A 57 4.51 11.86 0.06
N GLU A 58 3.76 12.76 -0.55
CA GLU A 58 2.61 13.42 0.05
C GLU A 58 1.33 12.69 -0.38
N ASN A 59 0.50 12.32 0.58
CA ASN A 59 -0.80 11.71 0.34
C ASN A 59 -1.93 12.62 0.80
N GLU A 60 -2.90 12.83 -0.07
CA GLU A 60 -4.17 13.48 0.26
C GLU A 60 -5.32 12.53 -0.08
N THR A 61 -6.16 12.21 0.91
CA THR A 61 -7.33 11.36 0.73
C THR A 61 -8.57 12.06 1.26
N LYS A 62 -9.54 12.32 0.37
CA LYS A 62 -10.82 12.95 0.73
C LYS A 62 -11.97 12.19 0.11
N PHE A 63 -12.94 11.81 0.94
CA PHE A 63 -14.21 11.27 0.46
C PHE A 63 -15.33 11.43 1.48
N LYS A 64 -16.56 11.38 0.99
CA LYS A 64 -17.76 11.61 1.77
C LYS A 64 -18.89 10.68 1.31
N VAL A 65 -19.57 10.09 2.27
CA VAL A 65 -20.77 9.27 2.04
C VAL A 65 -21.97 9.97 2.63
N ASP A 66 -22.87 10.43 1.78
CA ASP A 66 -24.15 10.96 2.17
C ASP A 66 -25.26 9.97 1.81
N VAL A 67 -26.25 9.81 2.69
CA VAL A 67 -27.46 9.02 2.44
C VAL A 67 -28.66 9.85 2.87
N LEU A 68 -29.60 10.08 1.96
CA LEU A 68 -30.79 10.90 2.18
C LEU A 68 -30.48 12.30 2.79
N GLY A 69 -29.39 12.92 2.33
CA GLY A 69 -28.95 14.24 2.80
C GLY A 69 -28.20 14.23 4.14
N VAL A 70 -28.05 13.06 4.77
CA VAL A 70 -27.30 12.91 6.03
C VAL A 70 -25.89 12.41 5.75
N ASN A 71 -24.88 13.13 6.28
CA ASN A 71 -23.50 12.66 6.22
C ASN A 71 -23.29 11.47 7.15
N LEU A 72 -23.09 10.29 6.57
CA LEU A 72 -22.83 9.06 7.33
C LEU A 72 -21.34 8.87 7.63
N PHE A 73 -20.48 9.24 6.67
CA PHE A 73 -19.06 9.02 6.82
C PHE A 73 -18.25 10.02 5.98
N LYS A 74 -17.24 10.62 6.59
CA LYS A 74 -16.32 11.53 5.93
C LYS A 74 -14.88 11.21 6.35
N ILE A 75 -13.98 11.19 5.38
CA ILE A 75 -12.52 11.20 5.59
C ILE A 75 -11.94 12.43 4.91
N ASP A 76 -11.07 13.12 5.63
CA ASP A 76 -10.17 14.14 5.14
C ASP A 76 -8.83 13.87 5.79
N SER A 77 -7.86 13.37 5.01
CA SER A 77 -6.58 12.87 5.50
C SER A 77 -5.46 13.44 4.67
N PHE A 78 -4.41 13.86 5.36
CA PHE A 78 -3.14 14.24 4.77
C PHE A 78 -2.01 13.50 5.45
N GLY A 79 -0.99 13.06 4.68
CA GLY A 79 0.18 12.37 5.21
C GLY A 79 1.41 12.63 4.37
N ILE A 80 2.57 12.51 5.00
CA ILE A 80 3.88 12.68 4.37
C ILE A 80 4.78 11.53 4.80
N GLU A 81 5.38 10.86 3.82
CA GLU A 81 6.39 9.84 4.00
C GLU A 81 7.73 10.35 3.48
N PHE A 82 8.82 10.12 4.21
CA PHE A 82 10.18 10.35 3.76
C PHE A 82 10.93 9.04 3.67
N TYR A 83 11.57 8.81 2.52
CA TYR A 83 12.38 7.63 2.25
C TYR A 83 13.81 8.04 1.92
N GLU A 84 14.78 7.38 2.52
CA GLU A 84 16.19 7.45 2.18
C GLU A 84 16.65 6.07 1.67
N ASN A 85 17.23 6.01 0.46
CA ASN A 85 17.66 4.76 -0.17
C ASN A 85 16.56 3.67 -0.16
N ASN A 86 15.31 4.03 -0.51
CA ASN A 86 14.12 3.19 -0.51
C ASN A 86 13.70 2.64 0.87
N LYS A 87 14.24 3.17 1.96
CA LYS A 87 13.84 2.83 3.34
C LYS A 87 13.05 3.99 3.93
N LEU A 88 11.92 3.68 4.54
CA LEU A 88 11.12 4.66 5.26
C LEU A 88 11.95 5.23 6.43
N VAL A 89 12.03 6.56 6.52
CA VAL A 89 12.72 7.27 7.61
C VAL A 89 11.72 7.89 8.56
N SER A 90 10.67 8.51 8.02
CA SER A 90 9.58 9.08 8.82
C SER A 90 8.26 9.05 8.08
N PHE A 91 7.18 9.07 8.85
CA PHE A 91 5.82 9.21 8.37
C PHE A 91 5.01 10.05 9.36
N GLU A 92 4.34 11.05 8.85
CA GLU A 92 3.41 11.86 9.61
C GLU A 92 2.07 11.91 8.91
N SER A 93 0.97 11.84 9.66
CA SER A 93 -0.36 12.01 9.10
C SER A 93 -1.34 12.61 10.10
N GLU A 94 -2.31 13.35 9.57
CA GLU A 94 -3.50 13.79 10.28
C GLU A 94 -4.74 13.39 9.47
N THR A 95 -5.75 12.90 10.15
CA THR A 95 -7.00 12.42 9.55
C THR A 95 -8.19 12.88 10.35
N PHE A 96 -9.07 13.63 9.69
CA PHE A 96 -10.39 13.95 10.20
C PHE A 96 -11.37 12.87 9.75
N GLN A 97 -11.73 11.97 10.65
CA GLN A 97 -12.74 10.95 10.40
C GLN A 97 -14.05 11.32 11.11
N ASN A 98 -15.03 11.81 10.37
CA ASN A 98 -16.25 12.40 10.91
C ASN A 98 -15.89 13.56 11.89
N LYS A 99 -16.15 13.35 13.19
CA LYS A 99 -15.83 14.32 14.26
C LYS A 99 -14.56 13.96 15.04
N LYS A 100 -13.81 12.94 14.62
CA LYS A 100 -12.61 12.45 15.32
C LYS A 100 -11.37 12.85 14.56
N VAL A 101 -10.39 13.37 15.28
CA VAL A 101 -9.04 13.58 14.77
C VAL A 101 -8.21 12.34 15.10
N LYS A 102 -7.50 11.83 14.11
CA LYS A 102 -6.52 10.76 14.25
C LYS A 102 -5.19 11.25 13.70
N TYR A 103 -4.11 10.71 14.23
CA TYR A 103 -2.78 11.09 13.80
C TYR A 103 -1.80 9.92 13.88
N VAL A 104 -0.70 10.06 13.16
CA VAL A 104 0.48 9.20 13.25
C VAL A 104 1.72 10.08 13.15
N ASN A 105 2.66 9.88 14.08
CA ASN A 105 4.02 10.35 13.99
C ASN A 105 4.92 9.13 14.12
N LEU A 106 5.61 8.78 13.04
CA LEU A 106 6.54 7.66 12.99
C LEU A 106 7.91 8.17 12.59
N LYS A 107 8.94 7.69 13.27
CA LYS A 107 10.33 7.97 12.90
C LYS A 107 11.20 6.72 13.07
N LEU A 108 12.23 6.62 12.27
CA LEU A 108 13.30 5.65 12.47
C LEU A 108 14.00 5.95 13.81
N SER A 109 14.30 4.93 14.61
CA SER A 109 15.10 5.09 15.84
C SER A 109 16.51 5.55 15.53
N GLU A 110 17.20 6.19 16.48
CA GLU A 110 18.57 6.71 16.31
C GLU A 110 19.57 5.61 15.94
N ASP A 111 19.40 4.42 16.51
CA ASP A 111 20.20 3.21 16.20
C ASP A 111 19.79 2.53 14.90
N LYS A 112 18.76 3.06 14.22
CA LYS A 112 18.20 2.55 12.96
C LYS A 112 17.76 1.07 13.01
N THR A 113 17.32 0.57 14.18
CA THR A 113 16.92 -0.83 14.36
C THR A 113 15.40 -1.04 14.30
N GLN A 114 14.60 0.02 14.52
CA GLN A 114 13.14 -0.06 14.57
C GLN A 114 12.49 1.27 14.25
N TYR A 115 11.19 1.25 13.98
CA TYR A 115 10.36 2.46 13.94
C TYR A 115 9.82 2.76 15.34
N LEU A 116 9.84 4.04 15.73
CA LEU A 116 9.14 4.56 16.89
C LEU A 116 7.84 5.21 16.42
N ILE A 117 6.72 4.77 16.97
CA ILE A 117 5.37 5.20 16.55
C ILE A 117 4.68 5.89 17.72
N ASN A 118 4.16 7.11 17.46
CA ASN A 118 3.23 7.81 18.31
C ASN A 118 1.96 8.10 17.48
N GLY A 119 1.00 7.21 17.55
CA GLY A 119 -0.27 7.33 16.81
C GLY A 119 -1.47 7.35 17.75
N SER A 120 -2.60 7.78 17.20
CA SER A 120 -3.86 7.89 17.96
C SER A 120 -4.41 6.55 18.47
N SER A 121 -3.98 5.41 17.90
CA SER A 121 -4.41 4.06 18.33
C SER A 121 -3.24 3.14 18.73
N TYR A 122 -2.00 3.59 18.63
CA TYR A 122 -0.83 2.81 18.99
C TYR A 122 0.35 3.72 19.30
N LYS A 123 1.00 3.46 20.43
CA LYS A 123 2.27 4.06 20.85
C LYS A 123 3.24 2.95 21.16
N GLY A 124 4.41 2.93 20.53
CA GLY A 124 5.40 1.87 20.72
C GLY A 124 6.36 1.78 19.55
N SER A 125 6.90 0.60 19.30
CA SER A 125 7.83 0.35 18.20
C SER A 125 7.31 -0.68 17.21
N ALA A 126 7.87 -0.67 16.00
CA ALA A 126 7.62 -1.66 14.97
C ALA A 126 8.93 -2.01 14.25
N ALA A 127 9.05 -3.25 13.77
CA ALA A 127 10.20 -3.71 13.00
C ALA A 127 10.31 -3.01 11.65
N LEU A 128 11.52 -2.94 11.09
CA LEU A 128 11.81 -2.21 9.85
C LEU A 128 11.17 -2.82 8.59
N ASN A 129 10.70 -4.06 8.64
CA ASN A 129 9.96 -4.71 7.56
C ASN A 129 8.49 -4.26 7.45
N ASN A 130 8.03 -3.39 8.36
CA ASN A 130 6.71 -2.81 8.25
C ASN A 130 6.69 -1.72 7.18
N VAL A 131 5.58 -1.64 6.45
CA VAL A 131 5.28 -0.58 5.48
C VAL A 131 4.06 0.22 5.93
N ILE A 132 3.93 1.44 5.45
CA ILE A 132 2.70 2.21 5.62
C ILE A 132 1.63 1.61 4.71
N GLY A 133 0.42 1.40 5.24
CA GLY A 133 -0.71 0.81 4.52
C GLY A 133 -1.35 1.76 3.52
N ASN A 134 -0.56 2.30 2.59
CA ASN A 134 -0.96 3.18 1.49
C ASN A 134 -1.02 2.42 0.16
N TRP A 135 -1.80 2.94 -0.81
CA TRP A 135 -2.04 2.27 -2.09
C TRP A 135 -1.08 2.68 -3.23
N TRP A 136 -0.05 3.46 -2.95
CA TRP A 136 0.99 3.75 -3.92
C TRP A 136 2.13 2.74 -3.89
N ASN A 137 2.38 2.12 -2.72
CA ASN A 137 3.54 1.28 -2.47
C ASN A 137 3.16 -0.22 -2.55
N TYR A 138 3.52 -0.86 -3.66
CA TYR A 138 3.25 -2.29 -3.85
C TYR A 138 3.98 -3.20 -2.85
N GLN A 139 4.98 -2.71 -2.10
CA GLN A 139 5.65 -3.47 -1.04
C GLN A 139 4.67 -3.95 0.04
N ILE A 140 3.49 -3.34 0.14
CA ILE A 140 2.41 -3.83 1.00
C ILE A 140 2.02 -5.28 0.68
N LEU A 141 2.26 -5.75 -0.55
CA LEU A 141 1.99 -7.13 -0.97
C LEU A 141 3.15 -8.09 -0.65
N GLN A 142 4.29 -7.58 -0.17
CA GLN A 142 5.52 -8.35 0.10
C GLN A 142 5.83 -8.47 1.59
N THR A 143 4.99 -7.91 2.45
CA THR A 143 5.18 -7.92 3.91
C THR A 143 4.02 -8.63 4.61
N ASP A 144 4.29 -9.19 5.78
CA ASP A 144 3.30 -9.81 6.67
C ASP A 144 2.74 -8.84 7.73
N THR A 145 3.19 -7.57 7.70
CA THR A 145 2.76 -6.53 8.62
C THR A 145 2.68 -5.17 7.93
N GLN A 146 1.73 -4.33 8.36
CA GLN A 146 1.62 -2.95 7.93
C GLN A 146 1.27 -2.02 9.09
N ILE A 147 1.62 -0.74 8.94
CA ILE A 147 1.25 0.32 9.87
C ILE A 147 0.08 1.11 9.25
N SER A 148 -1.01 1.22 10.01
CA SER A 148 -2.18 2.01 9.56
C SER A 148 -1.81 3.48 9.38
N PRO A 149 -2.00 4.06 8.19
CA PRO A 149 -1.72 5.47 7.94
C PRO A 149 -2.66 6.41 8.71
N LEU A 150 -3.80 5.91 9.18
CA LEU A 150 -4.79 6.72 9.90
C LEU A 150 -4.54 6.79 11.40
N SER A 151 -3.84 5.82 12.00
CA SER A 151 -3.85 5.70 13.46
C SER A 151 -2.60 5.09 14.09
N GLY A 152 -1.62 4.69 13.26
CA GLY A 152 -0.35 4.07 13.70
C GLY A 152 -0.43 2.62 14.13
N SER A 153 -1.63 2.00 14.16
CA SER A 153 -1.75 0.60 14.61
C SER A 153 -1.03 -0.36 13.67
N VAL A 154 -0.20 -1.24 14.25
CA VAL A 154 0.49 -2.31 13.51
C VAL A 154 -0.47 -3.47 13.29
N LYS A 155 -0.60 -3.91 12.04
CA LYS A 155 -1.54 -4.96 11.63
C LYS A 155 -0.80 -6.10 10.96
N LYS A 156 -0.98 -7.33 11.47
CA LYS A 156 -0.48 -8.55 10.84
C LYS A 156 -1.42 -8.95 9.71
N GLN A 157 -0.85 -9.29 8.56
CA GLN A 157 -1.58 -9.64 7.35
C GLN A 157 -1.06 -10.91 6.70
N GLU A 158 -1.89 -11.49 5.86
CA GLU A 158 -1.55 -12.54 4.93
C GLU A 158 -1.88 -12.05 3.53
N VAL A 159 -0.93 -12.19 2.61
CA VAL A 159 -1.08 -11.84 1.20
C VAL A 159 -1.00 -13.10 0.38
N LYS A 160 -1.96 -13.30 -0.53
CA LYS A 160 -2.01 -14.43 -1.47
C LYS A 160 -2.24 -13.93 -2.89
N TYR A 161 -1.42 -14.37 -3.82
CA TYR A 161 -1.74 -14.27 -5.24
C TYR A 161 -2.93 -15.19 -5.53
N ILE A 162 -3.94 -14.66 -6.23
CA ILE A 162 -5.20 -15.37 -6.52
C ILE A 162 -5.52 -15.45 -8.01
N GLY A 163 -4.57 -15.07 -8.88
CA GLY A 163 -4.67 -15.19 -10.33
C GLY A 163 -4.45 -13.87 -11.07
N ASP A 164 -4.56 -13.93 -12.39
CA ASP A 164 -4.54 -12.77 -13.26
C ASP A 164 -5.97 -12.41 -13.68
N GLU A 165 -6.23 -11.14 -13.91
CA GLU A 165 -7.54 -10.63 -14.32
C GLU A 165 -7.38 -9.51 -15.33
N LEU A 166 -8.11 -9.60 -16.44
CA LEU A 166 -8.15 -8.52 -17.42
C LEU A 166 -9.08 -7.41 -16.90
N ILE A 167 -8.52 -6.29 -16.50
CA ILE A 167 -9.28 -5.14 -15.99
C ILE A 167 -9.19 -3.96 -16.94
N LYS A 168 -10.26 -3.13 -16.98
CA LYS A 168 -10.26 -1.87 -17.73
C LYS A 168 -9.80 -0.73 -16.83
N ILE A 169 -8.62 -0.17 -17.14
CA ILE A 169 -8.08 1.05 -16.53
C ILE A 169 -7.84 2.06 -17.65
N PHE A 170 -8.30 3.29 -17.47
CA PHE A 170 -8.44 4.26 -18.55
C PHE A 170 -9.28 3.63 -19.68
N ASP A 171 -8.88 3.77 -20.92
CA ASP A 171 -9.50 3.09 -22.07
C ASP A 171 -8.73 1.84 -22.52
N ARG A 172 -7.89 1.29 -21.65
CA ARG A 172 -7.05 0.12 -21.93
C ARG A 172 -7.46 -1.07 -21.10
N LYS A 173 -7.36 -2.27 -21.67
CA LYS A 173 -7.41 -3.52 -20.93
C LYS A 173 -6.01 -3.89 -20.49
N ILE A 174 -5.82 -4.11 -19.20
CA ILE A 174 -4.54 -4.48 -18.58
C ILE A 174 -4.74 -5.84 -17.93
N GLU A 175 -3.85 -6.78 -18.25
CA GLU A 175 -3.76 -8.06 -17.55
C GLU A 175 -3.06 -7.83 -16.21
N ALA A 176 -3.84 -7.70 -15.16
CA ALA A 176 -3.38 -7.34 -13.83
C ALA A 176 -3.20 -8.58 -12.97
N LYS A 177 -2.14 -8.61 -12.16
CA LYS A 177 -1.99 -9.60 -11.08
C LYS A 177 -2.91 -9.24 -9.93
N LYS A 178 -3.68 -10.23 -9.48
CA LYS A 178 -4.70 -10.10 -8.43
C LYS A 178 -4.24 -10.75 -7.15
N PHE A 179 -4.35 -10.04 -6.05
CA PHE A 179 -3.94 -10.48 -4.73
C PHE A 179 -5.08 -10.32 -3.73
N SER A 180 -5.15 -11.25 -2.78
CA SER A 180 -5.93 -11.11 -1.55
C SER A 180 -5.01 -10.67 -0.43
N LEU A 181 -5.37 -9.61 0.30
CA LEU A 181 -4.69 -9.13 1.51
C LEU A 181 -5.67 -9.16 2.67
N LYS A 182 -5.43 -10.03 3.65
CA LYS A 182 -6.33 -10.24 4.79
C LYS A 182 -5.58 -10.12 6.11
N SER A 183 -6.32 -9.76 7.18
CA SER A 183 -5.77 -9.86 8.53
C SER A 183 -5.37 -11.30 8.83
N LYS A 184 -4.18 -11.51 9.43
CA LYS A 184 -3.75 -12.85 9.88
C LYS A 184 -4.66 -13.39 10.97
N ASN A 185 -5.13 -12.52 11.90
CA ASN A 185 -6.14 -12.88 12.90
C ASN A 185 -7.55 -12.69 12.33
N GLN A 186 -8.25 -13.78 12.10
CA GLN A 186 -9.61 -13.79 11.57
C GLN A 186 -10.70 -13.54 12.62
N ASN A 187 -10.35 -13.48 13.92
CA ASN A 187 -11.30 -13.22 15.02
C ASN A 187 -11.46 -11.73 15.34
N LEU A 188 -10.78 -10.85 14.60
CA LEU A 188 -10.94 -9.40 14.77
C LEU A 188 -12.36 -8.96 14.41
N PRO A 189 -12.90 -7.91 15.06
CA PRO A 189 -14.13 -7.25 14.62
C PRO A 189 -14.03 -6.80 13.16
N LYS A 190 -15.15 -6.83 12.43
CA LYS A 190 -15.17 -6.48 10.99
C LYS A 190 -14.57 -5.11 10.67
N ASP A 191 -14.77 -4.12 11.55
CA ASP A 191 -14.24 -2.78 11.40
C ASP A 191 -12.73 -2.66 11.62
N LYS A 192 -12.10 -3.69 12.20
CA LYS A 192 -10.65 -3.77 12.45
C LYS A 192 -9.92 -4.72 11.51
N LYS A 193 -10.64 -5.56 10.76
CA LYS A 193 -10.06 -6.49 9.80
C LYS A 193 -9.53 -5.79 8.56
N LEU A 194 -8.43 -6.32 8.05
CA LEU A 194 -8.01 -6.13 6.66
C LEU A 194 -8.71 -7.21 5.84
N ASP A 195 -9.34 -6.84 4.74
CA ASP A 195 -9.92 -7.77 3.76
C ASP A 195 -10.03 -7.03 2.43
N PHE A 196 -8.94 -7.07 1.66
CA PHE A 196 -8.79 -6.33 0.41
C PHE A 196 -8.49 -7.29 -0.73
N ILE A 197 -8.98 -6.94 -1.91
CA ILE A 197 -8.51 -7.47 -3.17
C ILE A 197 -7.75 -6.35 -3.89
N ILE A 198 -6.54 -6.65 -4.35
CA ILE A 198 -5.62 -5.67 -4.92
C ILE A 198 -5.17 -6.15 -6.29
N TRP A 199 -5.24 -5.27 -7.29
CA TRP A 199 -4.76 -5.51 -8.65
C TRP A 199 -3.56 -4.62 -8.92
N ILE A 200 -2.47 -5.21 -9.41
CA ILE A 200 -1.27 -4.48 -9.81
C ILE A 200 -0.94 -4.71 -11.28
N ASP A 201 -0.37 -3.71 -11.90
CA ASP A 201 0.27 -3.84 -13.21
C ASP A 201 1.60 -4.60 -13.05
N PRO A 202 1.78 -5.77 -13.69
CA PRO A 202 3.01 -6.55 -13.56
C PRO A 202 4.23 -5.88 -14.18
N GLY A 203 4.05 -4.94 -15.12
CA GLY A 203 5.14 -4.21 -15.79
C GLY A 203 5.69 -3.07 -14.95
N THR A 204 4.83 -2.35 -14.22
CA THR A 204 5.19 -1.14 -13.47
C THR A 204 5.09 -1.31 -11.95
N ASN A 205 4.49 -2.40 -11.46
CA ASN A 205 4.13 -2.61 -10.05
C ASN A 205 3.19 -1.54 -9.47
N ILE A 206 2.55 -0.74 -10.31
CA ILE A 206 1.55 0.24 -9.86
C ILE A 206 0.28 -0.48 -9.43
N ILE A 207 -0.27 -0.10 -8.28
CA ILE A 207 -1.57 -0.58 -7.83
C ILE A 207 -2.65 0.07 -8.69
N LEU A 208 -3.35 -0.74 -9.47
CA LEU A 208 -4.38 -0.31 -10.40
C LEU A 208 -5.75 -0.18 -9.74
N LYS A 209 -6.05 -1.08 -8.81
CA LYS A 209 -7.32 -1.12 -8.10
C LYS A 209 -7.17 -1.82 -6.75
N VAL A 210 -7.90 -1.31 -5.77
CA VAL A 210 -8.11 -1.97 -4.47
C VAL A 210 -9.61 -2.03 -4.23
N ALA A 211 -10.13 -3.19 -3.83
CA ALA A 211 -11.54 -3.36 -3.51
C ALA A 211 -11.72 -4.01 -2.14
N TYR A 212 -12.79 -3.64 -1.44
CA TYR A 212 -13.21 -4.27 -0.18
C TYR A 212 -14.70 -4.07 0.06
N GLU A 213 -15.28 -4.93 0.90
CA GLU A 213 -16.68 -4.89 1.30
C GLU A 213 -16.83 -4.40 2.74
N ARG A 214 -17.49 -3.26 2.91
CA ARG A 214 -17.84 -2.72 4.23
C ARG A 214 -19.04 -1.79 4.12
N MET A 215 -20.23 -2.25 4.52
CA MET A 215 -21.49 -1.51 4.34
C MET A 215 -21.62 -0.98 2.90
N GLY A 216 -21.39 -1.85 1.91
CA GLY A 216 -21.30 -1.57 0.50
C GLY A 216 -19.91 -1.90 -0.06
N ARG A 217 -19.83 -1.93 -1.39
CA ARG A 217 -18.61 -2.20 -2.13
C ARG A 217 -17.80 -0.91 -2.28
N TRP A 218 -16.56 -0.95 -1.87
CA TRP A 218 -15.60 0.15 -1.97
C TRP A 218 -14.51 -0.20 -2.96
N GLU A 219 -14.07 0.81 -3.71
CA GLU A 219 -12.95 0.69 -4.61
C GLU A 219 -12.08 1.96 -4.55
N TYR A 220 -10.76 1.77 -4.56
CA TYR A 220 -9.79 2.76 -5.01
C TYR A 220 -9.38 2.35 -6.41
N LYS A 221 -9.58 3.20 -7.39
CA LYS A 221 -9.29 2.90 -8.80
C LYS A 221 -8.35 3.94 -9.37
N LEU A 222 -7.26 3.48 -9.97
CA LEU A 222 -6.29 4.35 -10.62
C LEU A 222 -6.97 5.19 -11.70
N LYS A 223 -6.79 6.52 -11.59
CA LYS A 223 -7.32 7.52 -12.52
C LYS A 223 -6.22 8.07 -13.42
N LYS A 224 -5.04 8.32 -12.86
CA LYS A 224 -3.91 8.89 -13.59
C LYS A 224 -2.61 8.67 -12.83
N TYR A 225 -1.50 8.60 -13.53
CA TYR A 225 -0.15 8.64 -12.98
C TYR A 225 0.85 9.17 -14.01
N ASN A 226 2.00 9.66 -13.54
CA ASN A 226 3.13 10.11 -14.36
C ASN A 226 4.43 10.03 -13.56
#